data_5599737458a590b9d3636001f4335bf3
#
_entry.id   5599737458a590b9d3636001f4335bf3
#
_cell.length_a   1.000
_cell.length_b   1.000
_cell.length_c   1.000
_cell.angle_alpha   90.00
_cell.angle_beta   90.00
_cell.angle_gamma   90.00
#
_symmetry.space_group_name_H-M   'P 1'
#
loop_
_entity.id
_entity.type
_entity.pdbx_description
1 polymer ?
#
loop_
_entity_poly.entity_id
_entity_poly.type
_entity_poly.pdbx_seq_one_letter_code
_entity_poly.pdbx_strand_id
1 'polypeptide(L)'
;MSIQASQIAKDHGLEVKILESKDCEDLGMGAYLAVAKGSDLDPKFIHLTLKSEGPIKEKIALVGKGLTFDSGGYNLKVGASQIEMMKYDMGGSAAVLGAAKALGAIKPKGLDCLLYTSDAADE
;
A
#
# COMPACT_ATOMS: atom_id res chain seq x y z
N MET A 1 -6.67 4.08 -4.00
CA MET A 1 -6.30 2.78 -3.36
C MET A 1 -6.91 2.62 -1.97
N SER A 2 -6.86 3.58 -1.07
CA SER A 2 -7.42 3.48 0.30
C SER A 2 -8.90 3.07 0.34
N ILE A 3 -9.74 3.64 -0.52
CA ILE A 3 -11.15 3.25 -0.64
C ILE A 3 -11.30 1.77 -1.01
N GLN A 4 -10.51 1.29 -1.97
CA GLN A 4 -10.54 -0.12 -2.39
C GLN A 4 -10.05 -1.05 -1.26
N ALA A 5 -9.02 -0.65 -0.54
CA ALA A 5 -8.53 -1.40 0.61
C ALA A 5 -9.59 -1.54 1.70
N SER A 6 -10.28 -0.43 2.04
CA SER A 6 -11.38 -0.43 3.00
C SER A 6 -12.55 -1.32 2.55
N GLN A 7 -12.86 -1.30 1.25
CA GLN A 7 -13.92 -2.16 0.71
C GLN A 7 -13.54 -3.64 0.79
N ILE A 8 -12.30 -4.00 0.40
CA ILE A 8 -11.78 -5.37 0.51
C ILE A 8 -11.82 -5.84 1.97
N ALA A 9 -11.37 -4.99 2.90
CA ALA A 9 -11.39 -5.31 4.32
C ALA A 9 -12.81 -5.62 4.81
N LYS A 10 -13.76 -4.77 4.46
CA LYS A 10 -15.18 -4.94 4.82
C LYS A 10 -15.77 -6.23 4.24
N ASP A 11 -15.54 -6.49 2.96
CA ASP A 11 -16.16 -7.61 2.24
C ASP A 11 -15.62 -8.97 2.66
N HIS A 12 -14.35 -9.00 3.11
CA HIS A 12 -13.63 -10.24 3.41
C HIS A 12 -13.22 -10.39 4.89
N GLY A 13 -13.58 -9.43 5.75
CA GLY A 13 -13.32 -9.52 7.19
C GLY A 13 -11.85 -9.34 7.57
N LEU A 14 -11.11 -8.49 6.83
CA LEU A 14 -9.77 -8.08 7.23
C LEU A 14 -9.86 -6.83 8.12
N GLU A 15 -8.87 -6.67 8.99
CA GLU A 15 -8.66 -5.39 9.65
C GLU A 15 -7.97 -4.42 8.69
N VAL A 16 -8.36 -3.16 8.69
CA VAL A 16 -7.72 -2.11 7.90
C VAL A 16 -7.31 -0.95 8.77
N LYS A 17 -6.07 -0.49 8.62
CA LYS A 17 -5.56 0.74 9.20
C LYS A 17 -4.96 1.58 8.08
N ILE A 18 -5.43 2.80 7.94
CA ILE A 18 -4.91 3.78 6.99
C ILE A 18 -4.24 4.87 7.82
N LEU A 19 -2.93 5.01 7.65
CA LEU A 19 -2.16 6.06 8.29
C LEU A 19 -2.17 7.29 7.39
N GLU A 20 -2.53 8.42 7.97
CA GLU A 20 -2.47 9.74 7.36
C GLU A 20 -1.07 10.36 7.56
N SER A 21 -0.80 11.51 6.93
CA SER A 21 0.49 12.22 7.07
C SER A 21 0.93 12.37 8.52
N LYS A 22 0.02 12.78 9.40
CA LYS A 22 0.33 12.99 10.82
C LYS A 22 0.72 11.70 11.53
N ASP A 23 0.04 10.59 11.26
CA ASP A 23 0.39 9.28 11.84
C ASP A 23 1.79 8.84 11.38
N CYS A 24 2.12 9.11 10.11
CA CYS A 24 3.42 8.79 9.54
C CYS A 24 4.53 9.67 10.15
N GLU A 25 4.26 10.94 10.42
CA GLU A 25 5.18 11.84 11.14
C GLU A 25 5.48 11.32 12.55
N ASP A 26 4.44 10.97 13.30
CA ASP A 26 4.55 10.48 14.68
C ASP A 26 5.33 9.14 14.74
N LEU A 27 5.30 8.37 13.66
CA LEU A 27 6.09 7.14 13.49
C LEU A 27 7.51 7.37 12.95
N GLY A 28 7.88 8.62 12.66
CA GLY A 28 9.21 8.95 12.12
C GLY A 28 9.46 8.47 10.69
N MET A 29 8.41 8.32 9.86
CA MET A 29 8.49 7.82 8.48
C MET A 29 8.99 8.91 7.51
N GLY A 30 10.15 9.51 7.80
CA GLY A 30 10.66 10.68 7.10
C GLY A 30 10.93 10.44 5.60
N ALA A 31 11.48 9.29 5.22
CA ALA A 31 11.75 8.96 3.83
C ALA A 31 10.44 8.83 3.02
N TYR A 32 9.41 8.20 3.60
CA TYR A 32 8.10 8.09 3.00
C TYR A 32 7.44 9.46 2.78
N LEU A 33 7.47 10.29 3.81
CA LEU A 33 6.91 11.64 3.75
C LEU A 33 7.68 12.57 2.80
N ALA A 34 9.00 12.36 2.65
CA ALA A 34 9.80 13.14 1.72
C ALA A 34 9.36 12.93 0.26
N VAL A 35 9.00 11.71 -0.11
CA VAL A 35 8.45 11.40 -1.43
C VAL A 35 7.10 12.09 -1.66
N ALA A 36 6.27 12.19 -0.63
CA ALA A 36 4.94 12.77 -0.75
C ALA A 36 4.92 14.32 -0.78
N LYS A 37 6.04 14.98 -0.41
CA LYS A 37 6.08 16.46 -0.29
C LYS A 37 5.84 17.21 -1.60
N GLY A 38 6.07 16.58 -2.74
CA GLY A 38 5.82 17.19 -4.05
C GLY A 38 4.36 17.18 -4.47
N SER A 39 3.48 16.49 -3.75
CA SER A 39 2.07 16.36 -4.08
C SER A 39 1.17 17.25 -3.22
N ASP A 40 0.13 17.81 -3.81
CA ASP A 40 -0.97 18.49 -3.07
C ASP A 40 -1.90 17.47 -2.38
N LEU A 41 -1.74 16.19 -2.67
CA LEU A 41 -2.54 15.13 -2.06
C LEU A 41 -1.78 14.47 -0.92
N ASP A 42 -2.48 14.30 0.22
CA ASP A 42 -1.90 13.62 1.37
C ASP A 42 -1.61 12.15 1.07
N PRO A 43 -0.42 11.65 1.44
CA PRO A 43 -0.08 10.25 1.31
C PRO A 43 -0.91 9.40 2.25
N LYS A 44 -1.19 8.16 1.82
CA LYS A 44 -1.89 7.16 2.60
C LYS A 44 -1.03 5.92 2.74
N PHE A 45 -0.68 5.55 3.97
CA PHE A 45 -0.03 4.26 4.21
C PHE A 45 -1.09 3.26 4.67
N ILE A 46 -1.32 2.24 3.86
CA ILE A 46 -2.41 1.30 4.04
C ILE A 46 -1.87 0.00 4.61
N HIS A 47 -2.46 -0.45 5.72
CA HIS A 47 -2.14 -1.70 6.36
C HIS A 47 -3.41 -2.54 6.50
N LEU A 48 -3.41 -3.72 5.86
CA LEU A 48 -4.44 -4.73 6.01
C LEU A 48 -3.90 -5.89 6.82
N THR A 49 -4.72 -6.44 7.70
CA THR A 49 -4.37 -7.63 8.49
C THR A 49 -5.43 -8.70 8.31
N LEU A 50 -5.00 -9.86 7.84
CA LEU A 50 -5.79 -11.09 7.93
C LEU A 50 -5.30 -11.90 9.11
N LYS A 51 -6.17 -12.10 10.10
CA LYS A 51 -5.90 -12.98 11.24
C LYS A 51 -6.38 -14.38 10.96
N SER A 52 -5.55 -15.34 11.29
CA SER A 52 -5.89 -16.77 11.20
C SER A 52 -6.96 -17.16 12.21
N GLU A 53 -7.81 -18.07 11.82
CA GLU A 53 -8.65 -18.82 12.74
C GLU A 53 -7.85 -19.97 13.37
N GLY A 54 -7.64 -19.92 14.68
CA GLY A 54 -6.90 -20.96 15.43
C GLY A 54 -5.40 -20.68 15.60
N PRO A 55 -4.61 -21.71 15.93
CA PRO A 55 -3.19 -21.52 16.23
C PRO A 55 -2.41 -21.02 15.02
N ILE A 56 -1.64 -19.97 15.21
CA ILE A 56 -0.80 -19.38 14.17
C ILE A 56 0.42 -20.29 13.95
N LYS A 57 0.64 -20.72 12.72
CA LYS A 57 1.81 -21.49 12.27
C LYS A 57 2.82 -20.61 11.56
N GLU A 58 2.34 -19.64 10.76
CA GLU A 58 3.17 -18.76 9.95
C GLU A 58 2.63 -17.34 9.97
N LYS A 59 3.54 -16.37 9.79
CA LYS A 59 3.22 -14.96 9.56
C LYS A 59 3.92 -14.51 8.30
N ILE A 60 3.17 -13.91 7.39
CA ILE A 60 3.67 -13.40 6.11
C ILE A 60 3.40 -11.90 6.04
N ALA A 61 4.39 -11.15 5.57
CA ALA A 61 4.22 -9.75 5.20
C ALA A 61 4.34 -9.60 3.68
N LEU A 62 3.33 -8.99 3.05
CA LEU A 62 3.35 -8.60 1.64
C LEU A 62 3.41 -7.09 1.57
N VAL A 63 4.41 -6.56 0.87
CA VAL A 63 4.63 -5.12 0.74
C VAL A 63 4.57 -4.75 -0.74
N GLY A 64 3.71 -3.81 -1.08
CA GLY A 64 3.51 -3.35 -2.45
C GLY A 64 3.78 -1.86 -2.62
N LYS A 65 4.57 -1.51 -3.64
CA LYS A 65 4.78 -0.11 -4.05
C LYS A 65 3.48 0.47 -4.60
N GLY A 66 3.10 1.64 -4.10
CA GLY A 66 1.85 2.30 -4.45
C GLY A 66 2.03 3.77 -4.79
N LEU A 67 3.11 4.14 -5.47
CA LEU A 67 3.22 5.47 -6.05
C LEU A 67 2.17 5.65 -7.14
N THR A 68 1.31 6.64 -7.00
CA THR A 68 0.24 6.90 -7.96
C THR A 68 0.72 7.61 -9.21
N PHE A 69 1.84 8.33 -9.10
CA PHE A 69 2.62 8.86 -10.21
C PHE A 69 4.05 9.13 -9.76
N ASP A 70 5.05 8.72 -10.53
CA ASP A 70 6.47 8.95 -10.28
C ASP A 70 7.06 9.81 -11.41
N SER A 71 7.24 11.10 -11.16
CA SER A 71 7.84 12.04 -12.12
C SER A 71 9.37 11.95 -12.16
N GLY A 72 9.99 11.37 -11.12
CA GLY A 72 11.43 11.36 -10.89
C GLY A 72 11.94 12.54 -10.06
N GLY A 73 11.07 13.47 -9.67
CA GLY A 73 11.43 14.65 -8.89
C GLY A 73 12.38 15.59 -9.63
N TYR A 74 13.43 16.11 -8.96
CA TYR A 74 14.43 16.98 -9.61
C TYR A 74 15.16 16.31 -10.78
N ASN A 75 15.28 14.99 -10.77
CA ASN A 75 15.78 14.22 -11.89
C ASN A 75 14.59 13.72 -12.73
N LEU A 76 13.91 14.65 -13.37
CA LEU A 76 12.70 14.38 -14.14
C LEU A 76 12.90 13.25 -15.14
N LYS A 77 12.00 12.29 -15.14
CA LYS A 77 11.99 11.19 -16.11
C LYS A 77 11.73 11.74 -17.50
N VAL A 78 12.68 11.53 -18.41
CA VAL A 78 12.59 11.99 -19.82
C VAL A 78 12.99 10.89 -20.79
N GLY A 79 12.52 10.96 -22.02
CA GLY A 79 12.89 10.03 -23.10
C GLY A 79 12.65 8.56 -22.71
N ALA A 80 13.71 7.77 -22.64
CA ALA A 80 13.62 6.33 -22.35
C ALA A 80 13.10 5.99 -20.94
N SER A 81 13.00 6.98 -20.03
CA SER A 81 12.45 6.78 -18.69
C SER A 81 10.91 6.70 -18.68
N GLN A 82 10.25 6.96 -19.80
CA GLN A 82 8.81 6.71 -20.02
C GLN A 82 7.92 7.27 -18.91
N ILE A 83 8.00 8.57 -18.64
CA ILE A 83 7.23 9.22 -17.57
C ILE A 83 5.72 8.95 -17.67
N GLU A 84 5.20 8.82 -18.88
CA GLU A 84 3.80 8.51 -19.15
C GLU A 84 3.35 7.15 -18.62
N MET A 85 4.30 6.23 -18.42
CA MET A 85 4.02 4.92 -17.83
C MET A 85 4.02 4.93 -16.30
N MET A 86 4.46 6.02 -15.67
CA MET A 86 4.61 6.10 -14.22
C MET A 86 3.28 6.18 -13.46
N LYS A 87 2.16 6.40 -14.13
CA LYS A 87 0.82 6.21 -13.57
C LYS A 87 0.51 4.74 -13.21
N TYR A 88 1.30 3.79 -13.72
CA TYR A 88 1.24 2.38 -13.36
C TYR A 88 2.21 1.99 -12.24
N ASP A 89 2.94 2.95 -11.66
CA ASP A 89 3.94 2.70 -10.61
C ASP A 89 3.31 2.27 -9.25
N MET A 90 2.01 2.11 -9.25
CA MET A 90 1.20 1.52 -8.18
C MET A 90 0.88 0.03 -8.39
N GLY A 91 1.45 -0.61 -9.38
CA GLY A 91 1.18 -2.01 -9.72
C GLY A 91 1.48 -2.98 -8.59
N GLY A 92 2.52 -2.72 -7.79
CA GLY A 92 2.84 -3.50 -6.59
C GLY A 92 1.72 -3.47 -5.55
N SER A 93 1.14 -2.29 -5.29
CA SER A 93 -0.02 -2.15 -4.42
C SER A 93 -1.26 -2.85 -4.96
N ALA A 94 -1.49 -2.78 -6.26
CA ALA A 94 -2.61 -3.48 -6.89
C ALA A 94 -2.48 -5.00 -6.70
N ALA A 95 -1.27 -5.56 -6.84
CA ALA A 95 -1.00 -6.97 -6.60
C ALA A 95 -1.25 -7.35 -5.14
N VAL A 96 -0.78 -6.54 -4.18
CA VAL A 96 -1.00 -6.78 -2.74
C VAL A 96 -2.48 -6.70 -2.37
N LEU A 97 -3.23 -5.73 -2.90
CA LEU A 97 -4.68 -5.65 -2.68
C LEU A 97 -5.43 -6.82 -3.32
N GLY A 98 -4.99 -7.29 -4.50
CA GLY A 98 -5.49 -8.51 -5.11
C GLY A 98 -5.25 -9.74 -4.24
N ALA A 99 -4.05 -9.88 -3.69
CA ALA A 99 -3.70 -10.93 -2.73
C ALA A 99 -4.55 -10.84 -1.45
N ALA A 100 -4.77 -9.64 -0.91
CA ALA A 100 -5.63 -9.43 0.25
C ALA A 100 -7.06 -9.93 0.02
N LYS A 101 -7.62 -9.62 -1.14
CA LYS A 101 -8.95 -10.10 -1.55
C LYS A 101 -9.00 -11.63 -1.64
N ALA A 102 -7.99 -12.23 -2.30
CA ALA A 102 -7.90 -13.68 -2.46
C ALA A 102 -7.73 -14.39 -1.11
N LEU A 103 -6.80 -13.94 -0.27
CA LEU A 103 -6.56 -14.49 1.06
C LEU A 103 -7.75 -14.35 1.98
N GLY A 104 -8.45 -13.20 1.92
CA GLY A 104 -9.67 -12.97 2.69
C GLY A 104 -10.83 -13.87 2.26
N ALA A 105 -10.89 -14.28 0.98
CA ALA A 105 -11.86 -15.24 0.48
C ALA A 105 -11.51 -16.70 0.86
N ILE A 106 -10.22 -17.06 0.79
CA ILE A 106 -9.72 -18.41 1.08
C ILE A 106 -9.67 -18.70 2.59
N LYS A 107 -9.31 -17.70 3.40
CA LYS A 107 -9.12 -17.76 4.86
C LYS A 107 -8.22 -18.93 5.27
N PRO A 108 -6.93 -18.92 4.88
CA PRO A 108 -6.02 -20.03 5.16
C PRO A 108 -5.83 -20.19 6.67
N LYS A 109 -5.97 -21.43 7.16
CA LYS A 109 -5.82 -21.74 8.58
C LYS A 109 -4.35 -21.73 9.00
N GLY A 110 -4.06 -21.06 10.12
CA GLY A 110 -2.72 -21.02 10.69
C GLY A 110 -1.81 -19.95 10.06
N LEU A 111 -2.35 -19.09 9.19
CA LEU A 111 -1.59 -18.04 8.51
C LEU A 111 -2.10 -16.66 8.88
N ASP A 112 -1.26 -15.87 9.54
CA ASP A 112 -1.48 -14.42 9.68
C ASP A 112 -0.81 -13.68 8.52
N CYS A 113 -1.55 -12.80 7.87
CA CYS A 113 -1.01 -11.98 6.80
C CYS A 113 -1.06 -10.49 7.16
N LEU A 114 0.08 -9.84 7.01
CA LEU A 114 0.23 -8.40 7.06
C LEU A 114 0.45 -7.88 5.64
N LEU A 115 -0.41 -7.01 5.16
CA LEU A 115 -0.35 -6.51 3.79
C LEU A 115 -0.20 -4.99 3.84
N TYR A 116 0.90 -4.50 3.29
CA TYR A 116 1.26 -3.10 3.31
C TYR A 116 1.28 -2.52 1.91
N THR A 117 0.75 -1.34 1.75
CA THR A 117 0.86 -0.56 0.52
C THR A 117 0.88 0.92 0.85
N SER A 118 1.59 1.69 0.05
CA SER A 118 1.62 3.13 0.14
C SER A 118 0.86 3.75 -1.04
N ASP A 119 0.22 4.86 -0.80
CA ASP A 119 -0.44 5.68 -1.79
C ASP A 119 0.16 7.08 -1.69
N ALA A 120 1.26 7.29 -2.38
CA ALA A 120 1.95 8.57 -2.46
C ALA A 120 2.24 8.89 -3.93
N ALA A 121 2.05 10.13 -4.32
CA ALA A 121 2.53 10.64 -5.59
C ALA A 121 3.91 11.25 -5.39
N ASP A 122 4.82 10.99 -6.32
CA ASP A 122 6.11 11.67 -6.44
C ASP A 122 6.02 12.66 -7.60
N GLU A 123 6.29 13.93 -7.34
CA GLU A 123 6.30 14.99 -8.35
C GLU A 123 7.72 15.39 -8.76
#